data_bb312f7369006fc7c192464debb65d1a
#
_entry.id   bb312f7369006fc7c192464debb65d1a
#
_cell.length_a   1.000
_cell.length_b   1.000
_cell.length_c   1.000
_cell.angle_alpha   90.00
_cell.angle_beta   90.00
_cell.angle_gamma   90.00
#
_symmetry.space_group_name_H-M   'P 1'
#
loop_
_entity.id
_entity.type
_entity.pdbx_description
1 polymer ?
#
loop_
_entity_poly.entity_id
_entity_poly.type
_entity_poly.pdbx_seq_one_letter_code
_entity_poly.pdbx_strand_id
1 'polypeptide(L)' 'MRINKYLAHAGVASRRKAEELIKAGDVTVNGDVMTDLAYQV' A
#
# COMPACT_ATOMS: atom_id res chain seq x y z
N MET A 1 -6.62 9.00 3.51
CA MET A 1 -5.16 8.88 3.32
C MET A 1 -4.91 7.86 2.23
N ARG A 2 -4.01 8.14 1.29
CA ARG A 2 -3.65 7.16 0.26
C ARG A 2 -2.91 5.98 0.87
N ILE A 3 -3.12 4.80 0.30
CA ILE A 3 -2.59 3.56 0.86
C ILE A 3 -1.06 3.56 0.99
N ASN A 4 -0.33 4.12 0.04
CA ASN A 4 1.12 4.19 0.13
C ASN A 4 1.58 5.05 1.33
N LYS A 5 0.89 6.16 1.57
CA LYS A 5 1.16 7.01 2.73
C LYS A 5 0.81 6.28 4.02
N TYR A 6 -0.30 5.56 4.01
CA TYR A 6 -0.73 4.77 5.17
C TYR A 6 0.31 3.73 5.56
N LEU A 7 0.83 2.98 4.59
CA LEU A 7 1.85 1.96 4.84
C LEU A 7 3.15 2.57 5.37
N ALA A 8 3.55 3.71 4.83
CA ALA A 8 4.73 4.42 5.31
C ALA A 8 4.54 4.93 6.74
N HIS A 9 3.37 5.47 7.02
CA HIS A 9 3.02 6.00 8.34
C HIS A 9 2.96 4.90 9.39
N ALA A 10 2.48 3.72 8.99
CA ALA A 10 2.41 2.56 9.88
C ALA A 10 3.76 1.88 10.11
N GLY A 11 4.82 2.33 9.44
CA GLY A 11 6.15 1.77 9.61
C GLY A 11 6.37 0.46 8.86
N VAL A 12 5.47 0.08 7.95
CA VAL A 12 5.60 -1.15 7.16
C VAL A 12 6.73 -1.02 6.14
N ALA A 13 6.81 0.14 5.48
CA ALA A 13 7.81 0.40 4.45
C ALA A 13 7.89 1.90 4.20
N SER A 14 8.93 2.36 3.49
CA SER A 14 8.95 3.73 3.00
C SER A 14 7.87 3.89 1.92
N ARG A 15 7.48 5.13 1.58
CA ARG A 15 6.48 5.39 0.56
C ARG A 15 6.83 4.73 -0.76
N ARG A 16 8.08 4.85 -1.18
CA ARG A 16 8.57 4.25 -2.41
C ARG A 16 8.46 2.73 -2.37
N LYS A 17 8.89 2.14 -1.26
CA LYS A 17 8.83 0.69 -1.10
C LYS A 17 7.39 0.22 -1.04
N ALA A 18 6.52 0.98 -0.37
CA ALA A 18 5.10 0.67 -0.31
C ALA A 18 4.47 0.64 -1.70
N GLU A 19 4.84 1.59 -2.57
CA GLU A 19 4.36 1.60 -3.95
C GLU A 19 4.81 0.34 -4.70
N GLU A 20 6.05 -0.08 -4.51
CA GLU A 20 6.56 -1.31 -5.12
C GLU A 20 5.78 -2.54 -4.64
N LEU A 21 5.50 -2.62 -3.35
CA LEU A 21 4.73 -3.72 -2.78
C LEU A 21 3.32 -3.77 -3.35
N ILE A 22 2.68 -2.62 -3.48
CA ILE A 22 1.34 -2.54 -4.05
C ILE A 22 1.33 -2.99 -5.50
N LYS A 23 2.27 -2.52 -6.30
CA LYS A 23 2.38 -2.91 -7.71
C LYS A 23 2.67 -4.39 -7.88
N ALA A 24 3.41 -4.98 -6.95
CA ALA A 24 3.74 -6.40 -6.98
C ALA A 24 2.59 -7.29 -6.51
N GLY A 25 1.53 -6.70 -5.96
CA GLY A 25 0.40 -7.47 -5.44
C GLY A 25 0.65 -8.06 -4.06
N ASP A 26 1.60 -7.52 -3.31
CA ASP A 26 1.95 -8.01 -1.97
C ASP A 26 1.13 -7.38 -0.85
N VAL A 27 0.20 -6.49 -1.20
CA VAL A 27 -0.64 -5.80 -0.22
C VAL A 27 -2.08 -6.26 -0.38
N THR A 28 -2.72 -6.62 0.73
CA THR A 28 -4.13 -6.98 0.73
C THR A 28 -4.92 -6.04 1.63
N VAL A 29 -6.17 -5.79 1.26
CA VAL A 29 -7.13 -5.02 2.05
C VAL A 29 -8.38 -5.88 2.20
N ASN A 30 -8.73 -6.20 3.43
CA ASN A 30 -9.87 -7.08 3.73
C ASN A 30 -9.81 -8.41 2.97
N GLY A 31 -8.60 -8.95 2.79
CA GLY A 31 -8.40 -10.22 2.10
C GLY A 31 -8.27 -10.12 0.57
N ASP A 32 -8.48 -8.94 0.01
CA ASP A 32 -8.37 -8.71 -1.43
C ASP A 32 -7.04 -8.05 -1.78
N VAL A 33 -6.38 -8.53 -2.83
CA VAL A 33 -5.13 -7.93 -3.29
C VAL A 33 -5.40 -6.50 -3.78
N MET A 34 -4.64 -5.56 -3.23
CA MET A 34 -4.78 -4.16 -3.58
C MET A 34 -3.59 -3.72 -4.45
N THR A 35 -3.89 -3.34 -5.69
CA THR A 35 -2.87 -2.86 -6.64
C THR A 35 -3.08 -1.40 -7.05
N ASP A 36 -4.09 -0.75 -6.51
CA ASP A 36 -4.41 0.64 -6.82
C ASP A 36 -3.70 1.59 -5.88
N LEU A 37 -2.72 2.33 -6.39
CA LEU A 37 -1.96 3.31 -5.62
C LEU A 37 -2.80 4.48 -5.13
N ALA A 38 -3.94 4.73 -5.76
CA ALA A 38 -4.83 5.83 -5.39
C ALA A 38 -5.89 5.43 -4.36
N TYR A 39 -5.88 4.17 -3.93
CA TYR A 39 -6.85 3.69 -2.94
C TYR A 39 -6.76 4.53 -1.66
N GLN A 40 -7.92 4.95 -1.16
CA GLN A 40 -8.03 5.73 0.08
C GLN A 40 -8.35 4.80 1.25
N VAL A 41 -7.50 4.85 2.25
CA VAL A 41 -7.70 4.07 3.47
C VAL A 41 -8.57 4.83 4.45
#